data_83ce386b56ff50b688a2efdc7c2e778f
#
_entry.id   83ce386b56ff50b688a2efdc7c2e778f
#
_cell.length_a   1.000
_cell.length_b   1.000
_cell.length_c   1.000
_cell.angle_alpha   90.00
_cell.angle_beta   90.00
_cell.angle_gamma   90.00
#
_symmetry.space_group_name_H-M   'P 1'
#
loop_
_entity.id
_entity.type
_entity.pdbx_description
1 polymer ?
#
loop_
_entity_poly.entity_id
_entity_poly.type
_entity_poly.pdbx_seq_one_letter_code
_entity_poly.pdbx_strand_id
1 'polypeptide(L)'
;ASSFTDESSEGKIISKNFEKNKGTLPWSVESGAITERFGKNKHPSLNDVYTNNNGIDISCRSGSPIRAIFSGEVTAVFPIPGAGKVIILKHGNYRTVYSNLKESFVSIGDEVNTKTEIGTVSATESSLGTLHFEVHLVSGMTTKSLNPSLWIDR
;
A
#
# COMPACT_ATOMS: atom_id res chain seq x y z
N ALA A 1 11.40 -25.68 -5.03
CA ALA A 1 10.42 -24.78 -4.50
C ALA A 1 10.70 -23.35 -4.92
N SER A 2 9.71 -22.65 -5.34
CA SER A 2 9.87 -21.26 -5.71
C SER A 2 9.94 -20.38 -4.46
N SER A 3 10.85 -19.43 -4.46
CA SER A 3 10.93 -18.39 -3.46
C SER A 3 10.19 -17.15 -3.95
N PHE A 4 9.53 -16.43 -3.05
CA PHE A 4 8.96 -15.14 -3.36
C PHE A 4 10.01 -14.03 -3.43
N THR A 5 11.21 -14.29 -2.91
CA THR A 5 12.32 -13.34 -2.95
C THR A 5 12.85 -13.23 -4.38
N ASP A 6 13.03 -12.00 -4.85
CA ASP A 6 13.62 -11.73 -6.14
C ASP A 6 15.14 -11.68 -6.00
N GLU A 7 15.79 -12.77 -6.38
CA GLU A 7 17.26 -12.92 -6.29
C GLU A 7 17.98 -12.40 -7.54
N SER A 8 17.26 -11.89 -8.54
CA SER A 8 17.88 -11.36 -9.75
C SER A 8 18.70 -10.11 -9.44
N SER A 9 19.67 -9.82 -10.30
CA SER A 9 20.49 -8.59 -10.17
C SER A 9 19.61 -7.34 -10.21
N GLU A 10 18.63 -7.34 -11.09
CA GLU A 10 17.68 -6.22 -11.23
C GLU A 10 16.83 -6.08 -9.98
N GLY A 11 16.31 -7.19 -9.45
CA GLY A 11 15.49 -7.18 -8.24
C GLY A 11 16.27 -6.69 -7.02
N LYS A 12 17.53 -7.05 -6.90
CA LYS A 12 18.40 -6.56 -5.82
C LYS A 12 18.63 -5.05 -5.91
N ILE A 13 18.81 -4.52 -7.12
CA ILE A 13 19.00 -3.08 -7.33
C ILE A 13 17.72 -2.32 -6.98
N ILE A 14 16.57 -2.82 -7.40
CA ILE A 14 15.28 -2.19 -7.10
C ILE A 14 15.02 -2.19 -5.59
N SER A 15 15.30 -3.30 -4.92
CA SER A 15 15.17 -3.40 -3.46
C SER A 15 16.03 -2.35 -2.76
N LYS A 16 17.29 -2.21 -3.16
CA LYS A 16 18.20 -1.21 -2.58
C LYS A 16 17.70 0.21 -2.81
N ASN A 17 17.19 0.51 -4.00
CA ASN A 17 16.68 1.83 -4.32
C ASN A 17 15.45 2.15 -3.48
N PHE A 18 14.57 1.18 -3.27
CA PHE A 18 13.42 1.35 -2.39
C PHE A 18 13.87 1.65 -0.96
N GLU A 19 14.82 0.88 -0.44
CA GLU A 19 15.37 1.07 0.91
C GLU A 19 16.03 2.43 1.11
N LYS A 20 16.76 2.92 0.10
CA LYS A 20 17.42 4.23 0.15
C LYS A 20 16.43 5.39 0.30
N ASN A 21 15.20 5.19 -0.15
CA ASN A 21 14.17 6.23 -0.10
C ASN A 21 13.25 6.10 1.11
N LYS A 22 13.60 5.22 2.07
CA LYS A 22 12.81 5.07 3.30
C LYS A 22 12.67 6.41 4.03
N GLY A 23 11.42 6.77 4.30
CA GLY A 23 11.10 8.02 4.99
C GLY A 23 10.94 9.23 4.06
N THR A 24 11.21 9.07 2.77
CA THR A 24 11.08 10.15 1.78
C THR A 24 10.16 9.81 0.62
N LEU A 25 9.56 8.62 0.63
CA LEU A 25 8.64 8.22 -0.43
C LEU A 25 7.36 9.07 -0.38
N PRO A 26 6.79 9.40 -1.55
CA PRO A 26 5.55 10.18 -1.55
C PRO A 26 4.40 9.39 -0.94
N TRP A 27 3.38 10.08 -0.49
CA TRP A 27 2.15 9.45 -0.03
C TRP A 27 1.42 8.85 -1.21
N SER A 28 0.66 7.79 -0.93
CA SER A 28 -0.20 7.14 -1.92
C SER A 28 -1.42 7.96 -2.32
N VAL A 29 -1.69 9.05 -1.60
CA VAL A 29 -2.69 10.07 -1.96
C VAL A 29 -2.03 11.44 -1.88
N GLU A 30 -2.51 12.39 -2.68
CA GLU A 30 -1.97 13.74 -2.66
C GLU A 30 -2.30 14.46 -1.35
N SER A 31 -3.48 14.23 -0.82
CA SER A 31 -3.94 14.86 0.42
C SER A 31 -4.78 13.87 1.23
N GLY A 32 -4.42 13.71 2.50
CA GLY A 32 -5.14 12.81 3.39
C GLY A 32 -4.56 12.84 4.79
N ALA A 33 -5.16 12.08 5.68
CA ALA A 33 -4.71 11.98 7.07
C ALA A 33 -4.77 10.53 7.53
N ILE A 34 -3.77 10.11 8.30
CA ILE A 34 -3.73 8.77 8.87
C ILE A 34 -4.76 8.70 10.00
N THR A 35 -5.72 7.79 9.89
CA THR A 35 -6.78 7.60 10.88
C THR A 35 -6.56 6.35 11.73
N GLU A 36 -5.85 5.34 11.20
CA GLU A 36 -5.42 4.20 11.97
C GLU A 36 -3.96 3.91 11.68
N ARG A 37 -3.19 3.71 12.75
CA ARG A 37 -1.75 3.46 12.67
C ARG A 37 -1.46 1.97 12.54
N PHE A 38 -0.26 1.67 12.10
CA PHE A 38 0.27 0.30 12.07
C PHE A 38 0.35 -0.26 13.49
N GLY A 39 -0.04 -1.52 13.62
CA GLY A 39 0.04 -2.25 14.87
C GLY A 39 -1.24 -2.15 15.68
N LYS A 40 -1.08 -2.15 16.98
CA LYS A 40 -2.18 -2.20 17.93
C LYS A 40 -2.81 -0.83 18.14
N ASN A 41 -4.11 -0.73 17.91
CA ASN A 41 -4.88 0.50 18.09
C ASN A 41 -5.93 0.29 19.16
N LYS A 42 -6.05 1.25 20.08
CA LYS A 42 -7.08 1.21 21.11
C LYS A 42 -8.43 1.61 20.51
N HIS A 43 -9.47 0.87 20.87
CA HIS A 43 -10.83 1.24 20.46
C HIS A 43 -11.21 2.59 21.09
N PRO A 44 -11.80 3.53 20.34
CA PRO A 44 -12.05 4.88 20.84
C PRO A 44 -13.08 4.96 21.97
N SER A 45 -13.99 4.00 22.10
CA SER A 45 -15.07 4.06 23.09
C SER A 45 -15.14 2.86 24.03
N LEU A 46 -14.48 1.74 23.71
CA LEU A 46 -14.50 0.54 24.54
C LEU A 46 -13.17 0.37 25.27
N ASN A 47 -13.23 0.16 26.59
CA ASN A 47 -12.03 -0.09 27.39
C ASN A 47 -11.47 -1.48 27.08
N ASP A 48 -10.14 -1.58 27.02
CA ASP A 48 -9.40 -2.83 26.82
C ASP A 48 -9.75 -3.55 25.50
N VAL A 49 -10.32 -2.85 24.54
CA VAL A 49 -10.55 -3.37 23.18
C VAL A 49 -9.57 -2.71 22.24
N TYR A 50 -8.85 -3.55 21.48
CA TYR A 50 -7.82 -3.13 20.56
C TYR A 50 -8.04 -3.78 19.20
N THR A 51 -7.66 -3.07 18.14
CA THR A 51 -7.57 -3.62 16.78
C THR A 51 -6.12 -3.70 16.37
N ASN A 52 -5.79 -4.63 15.49
CA ASN A 52 -4.45 -4.78 14.97
C ASN A 52 -4.46 -4.47 13.47
N ASN A 53 -3.60 -3.53 13.05
CA ASN A 53 -3.54 -3.06 11.67
C ASN A 53 -2.20 -3.45 11.05
N ASN A 54 -2.25 -4.18 9.94
CA ASN A 54 -1.06 -4.60 9.21
C ASN A 54 -0.51 -3.52 8.26
N GLY A 55 -1.12 -2.37 8.24
CA GLY A 55 -0.74 -1.22 7.46
C GLY A 55 -1.19 0.04 8.14
N ILE A 56 -1.58 1.04 7.36
CA ILE A 56 -2.20 2.26 7.87
C ILE A 56 -3.48 2.54 7.09
N ASP A 57 -4.43 3.19 7.74
CA ASP A 57 -5.62 3.69 7.07
C ASP A 57 -5.48 5.20 6.88
N ILE A 58 -5.75 5.64 5.67
CA ILE A 58 -5.65 7.04 5.29
C ILE A 58 -7.03 7.54 4.87
N SER A 59 -7.54 8.53 5.58
CA SER A 59 -8.77 9.21 5.19
C SER A 59 -8.44 10.25 4.12
N CYS A 60 -9.21 10.24 3.04
CA CYS A 60 -9.04 11.18 1.94
C CYS A 60 -10.41 11.48 1.35
N ARG A 61 -10.47 12.45 0.44
CA ARG A 61 -11.71 12.78 -0.24
C ARG A 61 -12.21 11.58 -1.03
N SER A 62 -13.51 11.29 -0.95
CA SER A 62 -14.15 10.22 -1.70
C SER A 62 -13.83 10.36 -3.20
N GLY A 63 -13.38 9.27 -3.82
CA GLY A 63 -12.97 9.26 -5.22
C GLY A 63 -11.58 9.80 -5.51
N SER A 64 -10.78 10.10 -4.49
CA SER A 64 -9.41 10.60 -4.68
C SER A 64 -8.56 9.63 -5.49
N PRO A 65 -7.70 10.14 -6.40
CA PRO A 65 -6.75 9.30 -7.09
C PRO A 65 -5.74 8.70 -6.12
N ILE A 66 -5.43 7.43 -6.33
CA ILE A 66 -4.41 6.70 -5.60
C ILE A 66 -3.20 6.55 -6.52
N ARG A 67 -2.02 6.80 -5.99
CA ARG A 67 -0.79 6.79 -6.79
C ARG A 67 0.26 5.87 -6.18
N ALA A 68 1.09 5.31 -7.07
CA ALA A 68 2.20 4.47 -6.66
C ALA A 68 3.21 5.29 -5.85
N ILE A 69 3.66 4.77 -4.72
CA ILE A 69 4.65 5.49 -3.91
C ILE A 69 6.07 5.32 -4.45
N PHE A 70 6.28 4.34 -5.33
CA PHE A 70 7.58 4.09 -5.96
C PHE A 70 7.37 3.32 -7.26
N SER A 71 8.35 3.42 -8.16
CA SER A 71 8.34 2.66 -9.41
C SER A 71 8.31 1.15 -9.14
N GLY A 72 7.54 0.43 -9.92
CA GLY A 72 7.41 -1.00 -9.74
C GLY A 72 6.54 -1.64 -10.79
N GLU A 73 6.27 -2.91 -10.58
CA GLU A 73 5.45 -3.74 -11.46
C GLU A 73 4.17 -4.15 -10.73
N VAL A 74 3.05 -4.11 -11.44
CA VAL A 74 1.76 -4.58 -10.90
C VAL A 74 1.76 -6.10 -10.89
N THR A 75 1.70 -6.69 -9.70
CA THR A 75 1.71 -8.15 -9.54
C THR A 75 0.35 -8.74 -9.22
N ALA A 76 -0.58 -7.92 -8.75
CA ALA A 76 -1.94 -8.37 -8.44
C ALA A 76 -2.93 -7.22 -8.58
N VAL A 77 -4.10 -7.54 -9.11
CA VAL A 77 -5.28 -6.66 -9.13
C VAL A 77 -6.46 -7.58 -8.92
N PHE A 78 -7.20 -7.41 -7.82
CA PHE A 78 -8.33 -8.29 -7.54
C PHE A 78 -9.37 -7.59 -6.66
N PRO A 79 -10.65 -7.99 -6.79
CA PRO A 79 -11.69 -7.47 -5.92
C PRO A 79 -11.75 -8.27 -4.62
N ILE A 80 -12.12 -7.58 -3.53
CA ILE A 80 -12.50 -8.22 -2.27
C ILE A 80 -13.98 -7.91 -2.06
N PRO A 81 -14.85 -8.92 -1.95
CA PRO A 81 -16.28 -8.68 -1.73
C PRO A 81 -16.49 -7.80 -0.50
N GLY A 82 -17.20 -6.69 -0.68
CA GLY A 82 -17.49 -5.72 0.37
C GLY A 82 -16.35 -4.78 0.75
N ALA A 83 -15.18 -4.91 0.12
CA ALA A 83 -14.00 -4.13 0.51
C ALA A 83 -13.26 -3.50 -0.69
N GLY A 84 -13.92 -3.39 -1.83
CA GLY A 84 -13.34 -2.76 -3.01
C GLY A 84 -12.28 -3.60 -3.69
N LYS A 85 -11.41 -2.94 -4.46
CA LYS A 85 -10.33 -3.59 -5.20
C LYS A 85 -9.01 -3.40 -4.49
N VAL A 86 -8.09 -4.34 -4.75
CA VAL A 86 -6.73 -4.33 -4.22
C VAL A 86 -5.75 -4.32 -5.39
N ILE A 87 -4.73 -3.47 -5.29
CA ILE A 87 -3.60 -3.45 -6.22
C ILE A 87 -2.33 -3.69 -5.42
N ILE A 88 -1.48 -4.60 -5.90
CA ILE A 88 -0.17 -4.86 -5.28
C ILE A 88 0.92 -4.53 -6.29
N LEU A 89 1.87 -3.68 -5.87
CA LEU A 89 3.06 -3.34 -6.64
C LEU A 89 4.28 -4.04 -6.08
N LYS A 90 5.14 -4.50 -6.97
CA LYS A 90 6.41 -5.13 -6.63
C LYS A 90 7.55 -4.13 -6.83
N HIS A 91 8.38 -3.97 -5.80
CA HIS A 91 9.58 -3.13 -5.81
C HIS A 91 10.77 -3.97 -5.34
N GLY A 92 11.24 -4.88 -6.20
CA GLY A 92 12.22 -5.87 -5.79
C GLY A 92 11.62 -6.83 -4.77
N ASN A 93 12.18 -6.89 -3.57
CA ASN A 93 11.65 -7.73 -2.49
C ASN A 93 10.60 -7.03 -1.64
N TYR A 94 10.29 -5.78 -1.95
CA TYR A 94 9.24 -5.04 -1.26
C TYR A 94 7.94 -5.07 -2.06
N ARG A 95 6.83 -4.98 -1.33
CA ARG A 95 5.49 -4.89 -1.92
C ARG A 95 4.76 -3.72 -1.28
N THR A 96 4.02 -2.98 -2.08
CA THR A 96 3.07 -2.00 -1.56
C THR A 96 1.67 -2.42 -1.96
N VAL A 97 0.75 -2.36 -1.00
CA VAL A 97 -0.62 -2.85 -1.15
C VAL A 97 -1.58 -1.68 -0.97
N TYR A 98 -2.44 -1.50 -1.94
CA TYR A 98 -3.42 -0.41 -1.99
C TYR A 98 -4.81 -1.05 -2.03
N SER A 99 -5.57 -0.89 -0.97
CA SER A 99 -6.87 -1.56 -0.80
C SER A 99 -8.00 -0.57 -0.65
N ASN A 100 -9.23 -1.04 -0.85
CA ASN A 100 -10.45 -0.26 -0.77
C ASN A 100 -10.58 0.70 -1.95
N LEU A 101 -10.17 0.24 -3.13
CA LEU A 101 -10.23 1.02 -4.35
C LEU A 101 -11.55 0.76 -5.09
N LYS A 102 -12.08 1.80 -5.71
CA LYS A 102 -13.24 1.69 -6.61
C LYS A 102 -12.78 1.27 -8.01
N GLU A 103 -11.78 1.97 -8.54
CA GLU A 103 -11.29 1.76 -9.90
C GLU A 103 -9.83 1.37 -9.88
N SER A 104 -9.45 0.53 -10.84
CA SER A 104 -8.06 0.23 -11.16
C SER A 104 -7.78 0.72 -12.57
N PHE A 105 -6.71 1.51 -12.73
CA PHE A 105 -6.24 2.00 -14.02
C PHE A 105 -5.13 1.13 -14.58
N VAL A 106 -4.74 0.09 -13.87
CA VAL A 106 -3.61 -0.78 -14.22
C VAL A 106 -4.03 -2.23 -14.22
N SER A 107 -3.25 -3.04 -14.91
CA SER A 107 -3.43 -4.49 -15.02
C SER A 107 -2.17 -5.21 -14.60
N ILE A 108 -2.28 -6.49 -14.24
CA ILE A 108 -1.14 -7.33 -13.87
C ILE A 108 -0.10 -7.29 -15.00
N GLY A 109 1.14 -7.06 -14.64
CA GLY A 109 2.27 -6.97 -15.58
C GLY A 109 2.62 -5.55 -16.00
N ASP A 110 1.76 -4.57 -15.73
CA ASP A 110 2.06 -3.18 -16.05
C ASP A 110 3.22 -2.66 -15.19
N GLU A 111 4.08 -1.84 -15.80
CA GLU A 111 5.10 -1.11 -15.08
C GLU A 111 4.60 0.30 -14.81
N VAL A 112 4.84 0.78 -13.59
CA VAL A 112 4.42 2.11 -13.17
C VAL A 112 5.61 2.88 -12.61
N ASN A 113 5.53 4.20 -12.71
CA ASN A 113 6.52 5.09 -12.13
C ASN A 113 6.01 5.65 -10.80
N THR A 114 6.92 6.21 -10.02
CA THR A 114 6.58 6.95 -8.81
C THR A 114 5.53 8.01 -9.13
N LYS A 115 4.47 8.07 -8.33
CA LYS A 115 3.33 9.00 -8.47
C LYS A 115 2.40 8.71 -9.66
N THR A 116 2.60 7.62 -10.39
CA THR A 116 1.61 7.20 -11.40
C THR A 116 0.29 6.90 -10.71
N GLU A 117 -0.80 7.46 -11.21
CA GLU A 117 -2.15 7.16 -10.70
C GLU A 117 -2.54 5.76 -11.11
N ILE A 118 -2.87 4.93 -10.11
CA ILE A 118 -3.16 3.51 -10.34
C ILE A 118 -4.64 3.18 -10.12
N GLY A 119 -5.40 4.07 -9.51
CA GLY A 119 -6.81 3.87 -9.27
C GLY A 119 -7.42 5.01 -8.48
N THR A 120 -8.63 4.80 -8.00
CA THR A 120 -9.32 5.76 -7.14
C THR A 120 -9.80 5.06 -5.88
N VAL A 121 -9.82 5.80 -4.76
CA VAL A 121 -10.38 5.27 -3.52
C VAL A 121 -11.88 5.08 -3.67
N SER A 122 -12.43 4.11 -2.95
CA SER A 122 -13.85 3.81 -3.00
C SER A 122 -14.68 5.05 -2.60
N ALA A 123 -15.62 5.43 -3.49
CA ALA A 123 -16.55 6.51 -3.21
C ALA A 123 -17.65 5.97 -2.30
N THR A 124 -17.93 6.66 -1.20
CA THR A 124 -19.01 6.35 -0.29
C THR A 124 -20.04 7.47 -0.33
N GLU A 125 -21.14 7.32 0.37
CA GLU A 125 -22.12 8.39 0.54
C GLU A 125 -21.54 9.56 1.34
N SER A 126 -20.50 9.28 2.13
CA SER A 126 -19.71 10.29 2.83
C SER A 126 -18.81 11.02 1.84
N SER A 127 -18.42 12.24 2.18
CA SER A 127 -17.42 12.99 1.42
C SER A 127 -16.00 12.45 1.59
N LEU A 128 -15.80 11.49 2.51
CA LEU A 128 -14.51 10.88 2.80
C LEU A 128 -14.51 9.42 2.43
N GLY A 129 -13.37 8.97 1.89
CA GLY A 129 -13.06 7.56 1.69
C GLY A 129 -11.86 7.17 2.52
N THR A 130 -11.63 5.87 2.63
CA THR A 130 -10.48 5.34 3.38
C THR A 130 -9.66 4.44 2.48
N LEU A 131 -8.38 4.78 2.32
CA LEU A 131 -7.41 3.91 1.68
C LEU A 131 -6.72 3.08 2.76
N HIS A 132 -6.68 1.76 2.58
CA HIS A 132 -5.85 0.89 3.40
C HIS A 132 -4.55 0.63 2.64
N PHE A 133 -3.43 0.96 3.25
CA PHE A 133 -2.11 0.92 2.62
C PHE A 133 -1.14 0.10 3.45
N GLU A 134 -0.45 -0.85 2.80
CA GLU A 134 0.52 -1.72 3.46
C GLU A 134 1.85 -1.71 2.74
N VAL A 135 2.92 -1.93 3.49
CA VAL A 135 4.27 -2.16 2.97
C VAL A 135 4.75 -3.52 3.48
N HIS A 136 5.18 -4.38 2.58
CA HIS A 136 5.66 -5.71 2.93
C HIS A 136 7.10 -5.92 2.47
N LEU A 137 7.84 -6.70 3.24
CA LEU A 137 9.14 -7.23 2.84
C LEU A 137 9.00 -8.73 2.66
N VAL A 138 9.38 -9.21 1.48
CA VAL A 138 9.37 -10.64 1.16
C VAL A 138 10.80 -11.18 1.35
N SER A 139 10.94 -12.24 2.13
CA SER A 139 12.22 -12.88 2.38
C SER A 139 12.02 -14.40 2.28
N GLY A 140 12.57 -14.99 1.22
CA GLY A 140 12.33 -16.40 0.92
C GLY A 140 10.85 -16.65 0.70
N MET A 141 10.28 -17.53 1.52
CA MET A 141 8.85 -17.89 1.46
C MET A 141 8.01 -17.10 2.47
N THR A 142 8.62 -16.18 3.20
CA THR A 142 7.94 -15.42 4.25
C THR A 142 7.68 -13.98 3.81
N THR A 143 6.62 -13.41 4.34
CA THR A 143 6.26 -12.01 4.11
C THR A 143 6.09 -11.33 5.46
N LYS A 144 6.73 -10.19 5.63
CA LYS A 144 6.66 -9.40 6.86
C LYS A 144 6.01 -8.06 6.56
N SER A 145 4.99 -7.70 7.35
CA SER A 145 4.37 -6.37 7.28
C SER A 145 5.26 -5.36 7.99
N LEU A 146 5.49 -4.23 7.34
CA LEU A 146 6.30 -3.13 7.86
C LEU A 146 5.39 -1.93 8.14
N ASN A 147 5.83 -1.05 9.04
CA ASN A 147 5.09 0.16 9.35
C ASN A 147 5.18 1.17 8.21
N PRO A 148 4.12 1.38 7.43
CA PRO A 148 4.18 2.29 6.27
C PRO A 148 4.55 3.73 6.62
N SER A 149 4.22 4.19 7.84
CA SER A 149 4.52 5.55 8.27
C SER A 149 6.02 5.85 8.31
N LEU A 150 6.84 4.80 8.43
CA LEU A 150 8.30 4.96 8.43
C LEU A 150 8.88 5.10 7.03
N TRP A 151 8.09 4.79 6.00
CA TRP A 151 8.54 4.76 4.60
C TRP A 151 8.14 6.00 3.82
N ILE A 152 6.98 6.56 4.12
CA ILE A 152 6.47 7.74 3.43
C ILE A 152 6.95 9.03 4.09
N ASP A 153 6.98 10.10 3.31
CA ASP A 153 7.36 11.43 3.77
C ASP A 153 6.37 11.93 4.83
N ARG A 154 6.83 12.78 5.73
CA ARG A 154 6.00 13.30 6.81
C ARG A 154 5.60 14.74 6.58
#